data_8ab1d84895354e0941f6ce42c344f1e1
#
_entry.id   8ab1d84895354e0941f6ce42c344f1e1
#
_cell.length_a   1.000
_cell.length_b   1.000
_cell.length_c   1.000
_cell.angle_alpha   90.00
_cell.angle_beta   90.00
_cell.angle_gamma   90.00
#
_symmetry.space_group_name_H-M   'P 1'
#
loop_
_entity.id
_entity.type
_entity.pdbx_description
1 polymer ?
#
loop_
_entity_poly.entity_id
_entity_poly.type
_entity_poly.pdbx_seq_one_letter_code
_entity_poly.pdbx_strand_id
1 'polypeptide(L)'
;MFAELKELALEVSTDPDHKFDLAIQLDDLDTALALARSSPHLGSQSKWRTVGDRALAAWKVALAEECFKMANDFSALLLIYTSTGDRDGLTSLSEKAASAGQTNIAFACALQLGESTAAVDLLLATERAPEAALFARTYAPSQTSRAVGQWRSMLEGAKKGKQAAAIADPGEQAEEFGEGWEDALRREEEVRRGVPLIDLGVEQLSLEEAGEEAVDAAGEFVSFRCLGELELMRDAAEEVIEPDTNGHTEEEEEEAIEKEIEKQE
;
A
#
# COMPACT_ATOMS: atom_id res chain seq x y z
N MET A 1 26.39 -11.34 -32.88
CA MET A 1 26.49 -10.18 -33.80
C MET A 1 26.02 -8.87 -33.15
N PHE A 2 24.72 -8.71 -32.73
CA PHE A 2 24.28 -7.45 -32.11
C PHE A 2 24.90 -7.19 -30.72
N ALA A 3 25.15 -8.21 -29.91
CA ALA A 3 25.82 -8.08 -28.63
C ALA A 3 27.27 -7.60 -28.79
N GLU A 4 28.04 -8.22 -29.65
CA GLU A 4 29.42 -7.85 -29.95
C GLU A 4 29.55 -6.39 -30.42
N LEU A 5 28.60 -5.91 -31.24
CA LEU A 5 28.57 -4.50 -31.65
C LEU A 5 28.30 -3.54 -30.47
N LYS A 6 27.46 -3.95 -29.51
CA LYS A 6 27.21 -3.15 -28.30
C LYS A 6 28.41 -3.14 -27.36
N GLU A 7 29.13 -4.26 -27.22
CA GLU A 7 30.39 -4.34 -26.46
C GLU A 7 31.43 -3.40 -27.03
N LEU A 8 31.67 -3.41 -28.36
CA LEU A 8 32.55 -2.49 -29.02
C LEU A 8 32.09 -1.02 -28.86
N ALA A 9 30.79 -0.77 -28.94
CA ALA A 9 30.24 0.56 -28.70
C ALA A 9 30.49 1.05 -27.27
N LEU A 10 30.39 0.14 -26.27
CA LEU A 10 30.65 0.43 -24.86
C LEU A 10 32.13 0.85 -24.65
N GLU A 11 33.07 0.19 -25.34
CA GLU A 11 34.50 0.54 -25.26
C GLU A 11 34.80 1.91 -25.88
N VAL A 12 34.22 2.20 -27.06
CA VAL A 12 34.50 3.41 -27.82
C VAL A 12 33.75 4.64 -27.35
N SER A 13 32.58 4.46 -26.74
CA SER A 13 31.74 5.58 -26.25
C SER A 13 32.50 6.44 -25.23
N THR A 14 32.40 7.75 -25.34
CA THR A 14 32.98 8.71 -24.39
C THR A 14 31.92 9.32 -23.47
N ASP A 15 30.66 9.24 -23.86
CA ASP A 15 29.54 9.74 -23.09
C ASP A 15 29.15 8.75 -21.96
N PRO A 16 29.21 9.18 -20.69
CA PRO A 16 28.89 8.31 -19.56
C PRO A 16 27.42 7.85 -19.53
N ASP A 17 26.48 8.65 -20.03
CA ASP A 17 25.07 8.29 -20.07
C ASP A 17 24.82 7.21 -21.13
N HIS A 18 25.40 7.39 -22.30
CA HIS A 18 25.33 6.38 -23.35
C HIS A 18 26.03 5.06 -22.96
N LYS A 19 27.17 5.15 -22.26
CA LYS A 19 27.83 3.97 -21.67
C LYS A 19 26.92 3.22 -20.71
N PHE A 20 26.25 3.96 -19.84
CA PHE A 20 25.33 3.38 -18.87
C PHE A 20 24.20 2.61 -19.59
N ASP A 21 23.59 3.22 -20.60
CA ASP A 21 22.51 2.58 -21.35
C ASP A 21 22.97 1.32 -22.08
N LEU A 22 24.20 1.32 -22.63
CA LEU A 22 24.79 0.14 -23.26
C LEU A 22 25.09 -0.96 -22.23
N ALA A 23 25.65 -0.61 -21.07
CA ALA A 23 25.91 -1.57 -19.99
C ALA A 23 24.60 -2.25 -19.50
N ILE A 24 23.55 -1.47 -19.34
CA ILE A 24 22.20 -2.00 -18.99
C ILE A 24 21.66 -2.94 -20.08
N GLN A 25 21.86 -2.60 -21.35
CA GLN A 25 21.39 -3.45 -22.47
C GLN A 25 22.20 -4.73 -22.65
N LEU A 26 23.43 -4.76 -22.14
CA LEU A 26 24.30 -5.93 -22.11
C LEU A 26 24.18 -6.76 -20.82
N ASP A 27 23.32 -6.31 -19.87
CA ASP A 27 23.22 -6.85 -18.52
C ASP A 27 24.56 -6.86 -17.74
N ASP A 28 25.49 -5.96 -18.13
CA ASP A 28 26.75 -5.72 -17.41
C ASP A 28 26.49 -4.83 -16.18
N LEU A 29 26.04 -5.48 -15.09
CA LEU A 29 25.70 -4.80 -13.85
C LEU A 29 26.91 -4.17 -13.17
N ASP A 30 28.10 -4.72 -13.35
CA ASP A 30 29.32 -4.21 -12.70
C ASP A 30 29.73 -2.87 -13.32
N THR A 31 29.75 -2.76 -14.63
CA THR A 31 30.01 -1.50 -15.34
C THR A 31 28.90 -0.49 -15.10
N ALA A 32 27.63 -0.90 -15.14
CA ALA A 32 26.49 -0.02 -14.87
C ALA A 32 26.55 0.55 -13.43
N LEU A 33 26.90 -0.27 -12.44
CA LEU A 33 27.07 0.13 -11.05
C LEU A 33 28.23 1.12 -10.87
N ALA A 34 29.37 0.86 -11.53
CA ALA A 34 30.52 1.78 -11.50
C ALA A 34 30.18 3.16 -12.09
N LEU A 35 29.41 3.18 -13.19
CA LEU A 35 28.94 4.41 -13.82
C LEU A 35 27.88 5.13 -12.96
N ALA A 36 26.98 4.41 -12.31
CA ALA A 36 26.02 4.99 -11.37
C ALA A 36 26.72 5.65 -10.17
N ARG A 37 27.76 5.01 -9.62
CA ARG A 37 28.57 5.56 -8.52
C ARG A 37 29.39 6.79 -8.93
N SER A 38 29.85 6.85 -10.18
CA SER A 38 30.66 7.98 -10.69
C SER A 38 29.84 9.21 -11.06
N SER A 39 28.52 9.12 -11.10
CA SER A 39 27.60 10.20 -11.51
C SER A 39 27.00 10.91 -10.29
N PRO A 40 27.57 12.04 -9.80
CA PRO A 40 27.10 12.72 -8.59
C PRO A 40 25.90 13.65 -8.83
N HIS A 41 25.32 13.70 -10.03
CA HIS A 41 24.30 14.71 -10.43
C HIS A 41 22.87 14.18 -10.47
N LEU A 42 21.92 15.11 -10.66
CA LEU A 42 20.45 14.97 -10.66
C LEU A 42 19.81 13.81 -11.49
N GLY A 43 20.57 12.98 -12.14
CA GLY A 43 20.13 11.76 -12.83
C GLY A 43 20.52 10.47 -12.10
N SER A 44 21.25 10.56 -10.99
CA SER A 44 21.80 9.35 -10.35
C SER A 44 20.71 8.45 -9.75
N GLN A 45 19.62 9.00 -9.22
CA GLN A 45 18.51 8.21 -8.67
C GLN A 45 17.86 7.30 -9.71
N SER A 46 17.63 7.83 -10.93
CA SER A 46 17.09 7.02 -12.03
C SER A 46 18.03 5.89 -12.42
N LYS A 47 19.34 6.17 -12.50
CA LYS A 47 20.36 5.14 -12.81
C LYS A 47 20.39 4.06 -11.73
N TRP A 48 20.39 4.45 -10.45
CA TRP A 48 20.35 3.51 -9.33
C TRP A 48 19.11 2.63 -9.38
N ARG A 49 17.95 3.22 -9.67
CA ARG A 49 16.72 2.46 -9.83
C ARG A 49 16.82 1.45 -10.97
N THR A 50 17.31 1.87 -12.14
CA THR A 50 17.46 0.98 -13.30
C THR A 50 18.42 -0.18 -13.01
N VAL A 51 19.55 0.07 -12.33
CA VAL A 51 20.45 -1.01 -11.90
C VAL A 51 19.77 -1.93 -10.89
N GLY A 52 19.02 -1.37 -9.94
CA GLY A 52 18.25 -2.13 -8.96
C GLY A 52 17.22 -3.06 -9.62
N ASP A 53 16.46 -2.56 -10.58
CA ASP A 53 15.47 -3.34 -11.34
C ASP A 53 16.14 -4.51 -12.09
N ARG A 54 17.30 -4.25 -12.72
CA ARG A 54 18.06 -5.31 -13.40
C ARG A 54 18.68 -6.32 -12.44
N ALA A 55 19.20 -5.84 -11.31
CA ALA A 55 19.71 -6.71 -10.25
C ALA A 55 18.61 -7.62 -9.69
N LEU A 56 17.41 -7.06 -9.48
CA LEU A 56 16.26 -7.85 -9.01
C LEU A 56 15.84 -8.89 -10.05
N ALA A 57 15.79 -8.53 -11.33
CA ALA A 57 15.50 -9.48 -12.41
C ALA A 57 16.54 -10.62 -12.50
N ALA A 58 17.79 -10.34 -12.13
CA ALA A 58 18.87 -11.33 -12.02
C ALA A 58 18.93 -12.06 -10.66
N TRP A 59 17.93 -11.89 -9.79
CA TRP A 59 17.87 -12.45 -8.42
C TRP A 59 19.02 -12.04 -7.50
N LYS A 60 19.69 -10.94 -7.80
CA LYS A 60 20.76 -10.34 -6.96
C LYS A 60 20.12 -9.40 -5.92
N VAL A 61 19.34 -9.97 -4.99
CA VAL A 61 18.48 -9.21 -4.05
C VAL A 61 19.30 -8.21 -3.21
N ALA A 62 20.45 -8.61 -2.69
CA ALA A 62 21.31 -7.72 -1.88
C ALA A 62 21.83 -6.50 -2.68
N LEU A 63 22.17 -6.70 -3.94
CA LEU A 63 22.58 -5.61 -4.83
C LEU A 63 21.40 -4.70 -5.17
N ALA A 64 20.24 -5.28 -5.44
CA ALA A 64 19.02 -4.52 -5.69
C ALA A 64 18.65 -3.64 -4.49
N GLU A 65 18.73 -4.19 -3.28
CA GLU A 65 18.49 -3.47 -2.03
C GLU A 65 19.44 -2.27 -1.88
N GLU A 66 20.75 -2.46 -2.10
CA GLU A 66 21.74 -1.36 -2.08
C GLU A 66 21.36 -0.27 -3.10
N CYS A 67 21.04 -0.66 -4.32
CA CYS A 67 20.66 0.26 -5.39
C CYS A 67 19.38 1.05 -5.06
N PHE A 68 18.34 0.40 -4.54
CA PHE A 68 17.11 1.08 -4.18
C PHE A 68 17.25 1.98 -2.94
N LYS A 69 18.14 1.64 -2.00
CA LYS A 69 18.54 2.55 -0.91
C LYS A 69 19.17 3.83 -1.46
N MET A 70 20.06 3.71 -2.43
CA MET A 70 20.70 4.86 -3.09
C MET A 70 19.72 5.67 -3.95
N ALA A 71 18.73 5.01 -4.53
CA ALA A 71 17.65 5.64 -5.29
C ALA A 71 16.58 6.29 -4.41
N ASN A 72 16.54 6.04 -3.10
CA ASN A 72 15.45 6.35 -2.19
C ASN A 72 14.08 5.81 -2.71
N ASP A 73 14.12 4.63 -3.33
CA ASP A 73 12.89 3.96 -3.80
C ASP A 73 12.30 3.11 -2.68
N PHE A 74 11.51 3.77 -1.84
CA PHE A 74 10.88 3.12 -0.69
C PHE A 74 9.87 2.04 -1.09
N SER A 75 9.23 2.16 -2.25
CA SER A 75 8.28 1.16 -2.74
C SER A 75 8.97 -0.15 -3.11
N ALA A 76 10.10 -0.06 -3.80
CA ALA A 76 10.91 -1.23 -4.15
C ALA A 76 11.52 -1.89 -2.89
N LEU A 77 11.98 -1.08 -1.93
CA LEU A 77 12.47 -1.59 -0.65
C LEU A 77 11.39 -2.29 0.17
N LEU A 78 10.16 -1.73 0.22
CA LEU A 78 9.01 -2.37 0.86
C LEU A 78 8.76 -3.76 0.26
N LEU A 79 8.79 -3.88 -1.08
CA LEU A 79 8.60 -5.15 -1.75
C LEU A 79 9.69 -6.16 -1.37
N ILE A 80 10.97 -5.75 -1.37
CA ILE A 80 12.10 -6.62 -1.00
C ILE A 80 11.94 -7.08 0.45
N TYR A 81 11.78 -6.17 1.40
CA TYR A 81 11.70 -6.53 2.82
C TYR A 81 10.48 -7.38 3.16
N THR A 82 9.35 -7.12 2.50
CA THR A 82 8.15 -7.97 2.65
C THR A 82 8.40 -9.37 2.09
N SER A 83 9.03 -9.49 0.92
CA SER A 83 9.30 -10.79 0.29
C SER A 83 10.38 -11.61 1.02
N THR A 84 11.34 -10.95 1.64
CA THR A 84 12.40 -11.60 2.42
C THR A 84 12.03 -11.83 3.89
N GLY A 85 10.96 -11.21 4.37
CA GLY A 85 10.56 -11.24 5.78
C GLY A 85 11.52 -10.47 6.70
N ASP A 86 12.25 -9.49 6.16
CA ASP A 86 13.20 -8.68 6.93
C ASP A 86 12.49 -7.63 7.77
N ARG A 87 12.24 -7.96 9.04
CA ARG A 87 11.58 -7.09 10.01
C ARG A 87 12.40 -5.84 10.35
N ASP A 88 13.72 -5.97 10.45
CA ASP A 88 14.61 -4.85 10.78
C ASP A 88 14.66 -3.86 9.61
N GLY A 89 14.70 -4.38 8.39
CA GLY A 89 14.57 -3.60 7.17
C GLY A 89 13.25 -2.83 7.10
N LEU A 90 12.12 -3.48 7.41
CA LEU A 90 10.79 -2.84 7.46
C LEU A 90 10.72 -1.75 8.51
N THR A 91 11.26 -1.96 9.71
CA THR A 91 11.29 -0.97 10.78
C THR A 91 12.09 0.27 10.36
N SER A 92 13.30 0.07 9.85
CA SER A 92 14.14 1.16 9.33
C SER A 92 13.48 1.91 8.15
N LEU A 93 12.78 1.18 7.28
CA LEU A 93 12.05 1.75 6.16
C LEU A 93 10.87 2.60 6.63
N SER A 94 10.12 2.13 7.62
CA SER A 94 8.99 2.87 8.22
C SER A 94 9.42 4.24 8.72
N GLU A 95 10.51 4.31 9.50
CA GLU A 95 11.06 5.55 10.02
C GLU A 95 11.50 6.51 8.91
N LYS A 96 12.24 5.98 7.91
CA LYS A 96 12.72 6.77 6.78
C LYS A 96 11.56 7.29 5.90
N ALA A 97 10.59 6.43 5.61
CA ALA A 97 9.42 6.79 4.82
C ALA A 97 8.57 7.86 5.54
N ALA A 98 8.35 7.72 6.85
CA ALA A 98 7.65 8.71 7.66
C ALA A 98 8.37 10.07 7.63
N SER A 99 9.69 10.08 7.83
CA SER A 99 10.49 11.30 7.79
C SER A 99 10.53 11.98 6.40
N ALA A 100 10.44 11.17 5.33
CA ALA A 100 10.36 11.64 3.95
C ALA A 100 8.94 12.05 3.50
N GLY A 101 7.94 11.97 4.39
CA GLY A 101 6.55 12.27 4.06
C GLY A 101 5.85 11.18 3.23
N GLN A 102 6.46 10.00 3.06
CA GLN A 102 5.88 8.85 2.38
C GLN A 102 5.01 8.04 3.34
N THR A 103 3.97 8.66 3.88
CA THR A 103 3.15 8.13 4.97
C THR A 103 2.44 6.83 4.64
N ASN A 104 2.04 6.63 3.37
CA ASN A 104 1.40 5.38 2.94
C ASN A 104 2.38 4.19 3.00
N ILE A 105 3.66 4.41 2.68
CA ILE A 105 4.68 3.36 2.77
C ILE A 105 4.99 3.08 4.24
N ALA A 106 5.13 4.12 5.07
CA ALA A 106 5.31 3.95 6.51
C ALA A 106 4.14 3.19 7.14
N PHE A 107 2.91 3.50 6.75
CA PHE A 107 1.71 2.79 7.17
C PHE A 107 1.74 1.31 6.74
N ALA A 108 2.11 1.02 5.50
CA ALA A 108 2.24 -0.35 5.01
C ALA A 108 3.30 -1.14 5.78
N CYS A 109 4.44 -0.51 6.12
CA CYS A 109 5.46 -1.12 6.97
C CYS A 109 4.93 -1.43 8.37
N ALA A 110 4.26 -0.48 9.02
CA ALA A 110 3.66 -0.67 10.35
C ALA A 110 2.63 -1.82 10.34
N LEU A 111 1.82 -1.90 9.28
CA LEU A 111 0.85 -2.99 9.10
C LEU A 111 1.54 -4.36 8.97
N GLN A 112 2.60 -4.46 8.18
CA GLN A 112 3.38 -5.70 8.00
C GLN A 112 4.10 -6.13 9.29
N LEU A 113 4.53 -5.16 10.10
CA LEU A 113 5.15 -5.41 11.40
C LEU A 113 4.15 -5.82 12.47
N GLY A 114 2.84 -5.60 12.24
CA GLY A 114 1.79 -5.81 13.23
C GLY A 114 1.67 -4.66 14.24
N GLU A 115 2.26 -3.51 13.95
CA GLU A 115 2.27 -2.32 14.83
C GLU A 115 1.02 -1.46 14.59
N SER A 116 -0.16 -2.00 14.94
CA SER A 116 -1.44 -1.35 14.71
C SER A 116 -1.57 0.03 15.36
N THR A 117 -0.98 0.24 16.54
CA THR A 117 -0.96 1.55 17.21
C THR A 117 -0.17 2.58 16.40
N ALA A 118 1.03 2.21 15.91
CA ALA A 118 1.85 3.08 15.05
C ALA A 118 1.13 3.42 13.74
N ALA A 119 0.39 2.46 13.17
CA ALA A 119 -0.43 2.69 11.99
C ALA A 119 -1.55 3.74 12.24
N VAL A 120 -2.22 3.67 13.40
CA VAL A 120 -3.19 4.69 13.83
C VAL A 120 -2.52 6.06 14.00
N ASP A 121 -1.34 6.12 14.63
CA ASP A 121 -0.60 7.36 14.83
C ASP A 121 -0.24 8.03 13.50
N LEU A 122 0.17 7.27 12.50
CA LEU A 122 0.47 7.77 11.15
C LEU A 122 -0.78 8.35 10.46
N LEU A 123 -1.92 7.67 10.58
CA LEU A 123 -3.18 8.17 10.02
C LEU A 123 -3.63 9.46 10.70
N LEU A 124 -3.52 9.53 12.03
CA LEU A 124 -3.88 10.74 12.79
C LEU A 124 -2.94 11.91 12.48
N ALA A 125 -1.64 11.66 12.35
CA ALA A 125 -0.65 12.67 12.00
C ALA A 125 -0.85 13.26 10.58
N THR A 126 -1.53 12.52 9.70
CA THR A 126 -1.84 12.94 8.34
C THR A 126 -3.27 13.49 8.16
N GLU A 127 -3.93 13.85 9.26
CA GLU A 127 -5.30 14.38 9.28
C GLU A 127 -6.37 13.44 8.70
N ARG A 128 -6.07 12.12 8.65
CA ARG A 128 -6.97 11.06 8.18
C ARG A 128 -7.73 10.42 9.35
N ALA A 129 -8.28 11.24 10.23
CA ALA A 129 -8.95 10.78 11.44
C ALA A 129 -10.15 9.84 11.19
N PRO A 130 -10.98 10.00 10.14
CA PRO A 130 -12.04 9.03 9.82
C PRO A 130 -11.48 7.64 9.55
N GLU A 131 -10.43 7.55 8.74
CA GLU A 131 -9.78 6.28 8.41
C GLU A 131 -9.09 5.68 9.63
N ALA A 132 -8.44 6.53 10.46
CA ALA A 132 -7.85 6.10 11.71
C ALA A 132 -8.88 5.50 12.67
N ALA A 133 -10.08 6.08 12.78
CA ALA A 133 -11.13 5.58 13.64
C ALA A 133 -11.67 4.21 13.17
N LEU A 134 -11.89 4.06 11.85
CA LEU A 134 -12.34 2.80 11.27
C LEU A 134 -11.27 1.70 11.38
N PHE A 135 -10.01 2.06 11.11
CA PHE A 135 -8.88 1.14 11.26
C PHE A 135 -8.70 0.72 12.72
N ALA A 136 -8.74 1.69 13.65
CA ALA A 136 -8.60 1.41 15.07
C ALA A 136 -9.69 0.48 15.58
N ARG A 137 -10.94 0.69 15.19
CA ARG A 137 -12.06 -0.19 15.55
C ARG A 137 -11.79 -1.66 15.24
N THR A 138 -11.09 -1.93 14.15
CA THR A 138 -10.85 -3.30 13.67
C THR A 138 -9.55 -3.89 14.21
N TYR A 139 -8.47 -3.11 14.24
CA TYR A 139 -7.12 -3.61 14.47
C TYR A 139 -6.45 -3.12 15.77
N ALA A 140 -6.96 -2.03 16.34
CA ALA A 140 -6.44 -1.43 17.57
C ALA A 140 -7.59 -0.85 18.41
N PRO A 141 -8.53 -1.68 18.91
CA PRO A 141 -9.73 -1.24 19.61
C PRO A 141 -9.46 -0.23 20.73
N SER A 142 -8.35 -0.35 21.46
CA SER A 142 -7.93 0.57 22.51
C SER A 142 -7.67 2.00 22.02
N GLN A 143 -7.41 2.21 20.72
CA GLN A 143 -7.13 3.52 20.11
C GLN A 143 -8.38 4.18 19.52
N THR A 144 -9.53 3.50 19.50
CA THR A 144 -10.73 3.96 18.82
C THR A 144 -11.26 5.27 19.39
N SER A 145 -11.39 5.39 20.70
CA SER A 145 -11.87 6.64 21.37
C SER A 145 -10.97 7.83 21.03
N ARG A 146 -9.66 7.62 21.02
CA ARG A 146 -8.69 8.67 20.64
C ARG A 146 -8.89 9.13 19.20
N ALA A 147 -9.04 8.19 18.26
CA ALA A 147 -9.24 8.50 16.86
C ALA A 147 -10.60 9.16 16.59
N VAL A 148 -11.66 8.70 17.25
CA VAL A 148 -13.01 9.29 17.22
C VAL A 148 -12.99 10.72 17.77
N GLY A 149 -12.30 10.96 18.90
CA GLY A 149 -12.18 12.28 19.48
C GLY A 149 -11.51 13.28 18.52
N GLN A 150 -10.45 12.86 17.83
CA GLN A 150 -9.79 13.69 16.81
C GLN A 150 -10.70 13.92 15.60
N TRP A 151 -11.45 12.90 15.14
CA TRP A 151 -12.41 13.05 14.05
C TRP A 151 -13.53 14.02 14.39
N ARG A 152 -14.13 13.90 15.61
CA ARG A 152 -15.13 14.87 16.10
C ARG A 152 -14.59 16.29 16.10
N SER A 153 -13.37 16.51 16.63
CA SER A 153 -12.69 17.82 16.65
C SER A 153 -12.51 18.40 15.25
N MET A 154 -12.11 17.60 14.27
CA MET A 154 -12.00 18.03 12.87
C MET A 154 -13.35 18.47 12.29
N LEU A 155 -14.43 17.74 12.57
CA LEU A 155 -15.77 18.08 12.11
C LEU A 155 -16.30 19.36 12.78
N GLU A 156 -16.04 19.56 14.07
CA GLU A 156 -16.38 20.78 14.80
C GLU A 156 -15.67 21.99 14.23
N GLY A 157 -14.36 21.87 13.97
CA GLY A 157 -13.57 22.90 13.29
C GLY A 157 -14.12 23.24 11.90
N ALA A 158 -14.66 22.25 11.19
CA ALA A 158 -15.33 22.45 9.90
C ALA A 158 -16.79 22.94 10.02
N LYS A 159 -17.27 23.32 11.23
CA LYS A 159 -18.65 23.75 11.52
C LYS A 159 -19.71 22.68 11.26
N LYS A 160 -19.34 21.42 11.34
CA LYS A 160 -20.22 20.25 11.13
C LYS A 160 -20.59 19.56 12.46
N GLY A 161 -20.91 20.33 13.50
CA GLY A 161 -21.14 19.84 14.86
C GLY A 161 -22.25 18.77 14.96
N LYS A 162 -23.31 18.82 14.13
CA LYS A 162 -24.33 17.77 14.09
C LYS A 162 -23.75 16.41 13.64
N GLN A 163 -22.82 16.43 12.70
CA GLN A 163 -22.14 15.21 12.23
C GLN A 163 -21.16 14.70 13.28
N ALA A 164 -20.44 15.59 13.95
CA ALA A 164 -19.55 15.22 15.05
C ALA A 164 -20.32 14.54 16.18
N ALA A 165 -21.48 15.07 16.57
CA ALA A 165 -22.33 14.47 17.62
C ALA A 165 -22.97 13.13 17.24
N ALA A 166 -23.05 12.82 15.95
CA ALA A 166 -23.60 11.54 15.46
C ALA A 166 -22.58 10.39 15.45
N ILE A 167 -21.29 10.68 15.64
CA ILE A 167 -20.26 9.64 15.69
C ILE A 167 -20.23 9.07 17.11
N ALA A 168 -20.47 7.76 17.25
CA ALA A 168 -20.38 7.07 18.52
C ALA A 168 -18.92 6.93 18.99
N ASP A 169 -18.70 7.14 20.29
CA ASP A 169 -17.41 6.89 20.94
C ASP A 169 -17.56 5.70 21.88
N PRO A 170 -16.74 4.64 21.74
CA PRO A 170 -16.84 3.48 22.62
C PRO A 170 -16.57 3.79 24.10
N GLY A 171 -15.86 4.88 24.40
CA GLY A 171 -15.66 5.35 25.78
C GLY A 171 -16.90 5.93 26.43
N GLU A 172 -17.84 6.45 25.62
CA GLU A 172 -19.09 7.08 26.08
C GLU A 172 -20.31 6.18 25.84
N GLN A 173 -20.30 5.38 24.79
CA GLN A 173 -21.43 4.64 24.24
C GLN A 173 -21.04 3.20 23.91
N ALA A 174 -20.46 2.47 24.88
CA ALA A 174 -19.98 1.11 24.68
C ALA A 174 -21.05 0.15 24.13
N GLU A 175 -22.30 0.36 24.50
CA GLU A 175 -23.47 -0.43 24.06
C GLU A 175 -23.69 -0.39 22.52
N GLU A 176 -23.29 0.69 21.86
CA GLU A 176 -23.38 0.82 20.39
C GLU A 176 -22.35 -0.05 19.64
N PHE A 177 -21.32 -0.53 20.35
CA PHE A 177 -20.26 -1.35 19.77
C PHE A 177 -20.53 -2.86 19.88
N GLY A 178 -21.60 -3.25 20.58
CA GLY A 178 -22.06 -4.63 20.74
C GLY A 178 -21.27 -5.45 21.76
N GLU A 179 -21.77 -6.67 22.01
CA GLU A 179 -21.25 -7.57 23.07
C GLU A 179 -19.79 -8.00 22.85
N GLY A 180 -19.29 -8.02 21.59
CA GLY A 180 -17.92 -8.41 21.26
C GLY A 180 -16.85 -7.32 21.51
N TRP A 181 -17.25 -6.10 21.92
CA TRP A 181 -16.29 -5.00 22.07
C TRP A 181 -15.30 -5.22 23.21
N GLU A 182 -15.77 -5.64 24.36
CA GLU A 182 -14.90 -5.96 25.52
C GLU A 182 -13.97 -7.13 25.22
N ASP A 183 -14.44 -8.12 24.47
CA ASP A 183 -13.63 -9.23 24.01
C ASP A 183 -12.55 -8.79 23.02
N ALA A 184 -12.84 -7.84 22.15
CA ALA A 184 -11.83 -7.27 21.22
C ALA A 184 -10.74 -6.52 21.98
N LEU A 185 -11.10 -5.72 22.98
CA LEU A 185 -10.12 -5.03 23.86
C LEU A 185 -9.26 -6.03 24.64
N ARG A 186 -9.87 -7.08 25.17
CA ARG A 186 -9.12 -8.12 25.89
C ARG A 186 -8.15 -8.85 24.96
N ARG A 187 -8.57 -9.24 23.77
CA ARG A 187 -7.70 -9.89 22.77
C ARG A 187 -6.55 -9.00 22.34
N GLU A 188 -6.77 -7.71 22.13
CA GLU A 188 -5.70 -6.77 21.81
C GLU A 188 -4.66 -6.73 22.94
N GLU A 189 -5.09 -6.69 24.19
CA GLU A 189 -4.19 -6.68 25.35
C GLU A 189 -3.41 -7.99 25.47
N GLU A 190 -4.04 -9.14 25.22
CA GLU A 190 -3.39 -10.45 25.25
C GLU A 190 -2.34 -10.58 24.14
N VAL A 191 -2.66 -10.14 22.90
CA VAL A 191 -1.69 -10.08 21.79
C VAL A 191 -0.51 -9.17 22.13
N ARG A 192 -0.79 -8.01 22.75
CA ARG A 192 0.27 -7.07 23.19
C ARG A 192 1.19 -7.69 24.23
N ARG A 193 0.68 -8.57 25.10
CA ARG A 193 1.47 -9.34 26.07
C ARG A 193 2.24 -10.50 25.45
N GLY A 194 2.07 -10.75 24.16
CA GLY A 194 2.74 -11.82 23.44
C GLY A 194 2.11 -13.20 23.66
N VAL A 195 0.84 -13.25 24.07
CA VAL A 195 0.09 -14.51 24.13
C VAL A 195 -0.15 -14.99 22.69
N PRO A 196 0.22 -16.25 22.35
CA PRO A 196 -0.02 -16.79 21.02
C PRO A 196 -1.50 -16.77 20.67
N LEU A 197 -1.83 -16.37 19.44
CA LEU A 197 -3.22 -16.32 18.98
C LEU A 197 -3.96 -17.65 19.08
N ILE A 198 -3.23 -18.77 19.06
CA ILE A 198 -3.74 -20.12 19.23
C ILE A 198 -4.32 -20.34 20.65
N ASP A 199 -3.74 -19.68 21.68
CA ASP A 199 -4.20 -19.81 23.06
C ASP A 199 -5.38 -18.87 23.37
N LEU A 200 -5.74 -17.97 22.45
CA LEU A 200 -6.83 -17.00 22.61
C LEU A 200 -8.23 -17.58 22.33
N GLY A 201 -8.39 -18.91 22.38
CA GLY A 201 -9.69 -19.56 22.25
C GLY A 201 -10.29 -19.41 20.85
N VAL A 202 -9.46 -19.34 19.82
CA VAL A 202 -9.88 -19.90 18.55
C VAL A 202 -10.10 -21.37 18.89
N GLU A 203 -11.36 -21.71 19.23
CA GLU A 203 -11.77 -23.12 19.32
C GLU A 203 -11.12 -23.78 18.13
N GLN A 204 -10.33 -24.82 18.38
CA GLN A 204 -9.86 -25.67 17.33
C GLN A 204 -11.13 -26.08 16.59
N LEU A 205 -11.42 -25.41 15.48
CA LEU A 205 -12.19 -26.01 14.43
C LEU A 205 -11.44 -27.29 14.17
N SER A 206 -11.96 -28.37 14.74
CA SER A 206 -11.34 -29.68 14.59
C SER A 206 -11.16 -29.84 13.11
N LEU A 207 -9.94 -30.03 12.65
CA LEU A 207 -9.63 -30.30 11.23
C LEU A 207 -10.47 -31.50 10.71
N GLU A 208 -11.09 -32.25 11.61
CA GLU A 208 -12.03 -33.33 11.34
C GLU A 208 -13.40 -32.80 10.87
N GLU A 209 -13.95 -31.72 11.44
CA GLU A 209 -15.23 -31.15 10.97
C GLU A 209 -15.07 -30.31 9.70
N ALA A 210 -13.92 -29.63 9.51
CA ALA A 210 -13.62 -28.94 8.25
C ALA A 210 -13.25 -29.89 7.11
N GLY A 211 -12.83 -31.12 7.41
CA GLY A 211 -12.42 -32.11 6.42
C GLY A 211 -13.59 -32.85 5.77
N GLU A 212 -14.71 -33.05 6.45
CA GLU A 212 -15.84 -33.77 5.87
C GLU A 212 -16.76 -32.89 5.02
N GLU A 213 -16.92 -31.62 5.33
CA GLU A 213 -17.70 -30.67 4.47
C GLU A 213 -16.90 -30.14 3.26
N ALA A 214 -15.57 -30.14 3.31
CA ALA A 214 -14.73 -29.60 2.23
C ALA A 214 -14.46 -30.58 1.07
N VAL A 215 -14.81 -31.85 1.21
CA VAL A 215 -14.50 -32.89 0.20
C VAL A 215 -15.66 -33.12 -0.77
N ASP A 216 -16.89 -32.71 -0.44
CA ASP A 216 -18.09 -32.96 -1.26
C ASP A 216 -18.44 -31.83 -2.25
N ALA A 217 -17.75 -30.71 -2.23
CA ALA A 217 -17.91 -29.62 -3.20
C ALA A 217 -16.61 -29.43 -4.00
N ALA A 218 -16.45 -30.27 -5.02
CA ALA A 218 -15.61 -30.01 -6.22
C ALA A 218 -14.39 -29.12 -6.00
N GLY A 219 -13.31 -29.65 -5.42
CA GLY A 219 -11.92 -29.21 -5.75
C GLY A 219 -11.54 -27.74 -5.58
N GLU A 220 -12.40 -26.88 -5.06
CA GLU A 220 -12.12 -25.47 -4.88
C GLU A 220 -11.97 -25.14 -3.39
N PHE A 221 -10.71 -24.92 -3.02
CA PHE A 221 -10.30 -24.41 -1.74
C PHE A 221 -10.69 -22.94 -1.63
N VAL A 222 -11.85 -22.64 -1.11
CA VAL A 222 -12.25 -21.26 -0.77
C VAL A 222 -12.77 -21.21 0.64
N SER A 223 -11.87 -21.08 1.58
CA SER A 223 -12.17 -20.56 2.88
C SER A 223 -12.00 -19.05 2.83
N PHE A 224 -13.09 -18.30 2.63
CA PHE A 224 -13.09 -16.88 3.01
C PHE A 224 -14.51 -16.38 3.26
N ARG A 225 -14.85 -16.23 4.53
CA ARG A 225 -16.02 -15.48 4.99
C ARG A 225 -15.97 -13.99 4.62
N CYS A 226 -14.87 -13.53 4.01
CA CYS A 226 -14.72 -12.17 3.47
C CYS A 226 -15.19 -11.99 2.02
N LEU A 227 -15.49 -13.08 1.28
CA LEU A 227 -15.95 -12.96 -0.11
C LEU A 227 -17.41 -12.52 -0.22
N GLY A 228 -18.24 -12.80 0.76
CA GLY A 228 -19.65 -12.34 0.77
C GLY A 228 -19.81 -10.82 0.88
N GLU A 229 -18.90 -10.14 1.57
CA GLU A 229 -18.92 -8.67 1.66
C GLU A 229 -18.35 -7.99 0.40
N LEU A 230 -17.44 -8.66 -0.31
CA LEU A 230 -16.91 -8.16 -1.58
C LEU A 230 -17.90 -8.34 -2.75
N GLU A 231 -18.69 -9.40 -2.75
CA GLU A 231 -19.79 -9.56 -3.73
C GLU A 231 -20.90 -8.52 -3.51
N LEU A 232 -21.29 -8.25 -2.26
CA LEU A 232 -22.24 -7.19 -1.93
C LEU A 232 -21.73 -5.79 -2.30
N MET A 233 -20.41 -5.54 -2.23
CA MET A 233 -19.81 -4.28 -2.68
C MET A 233 -19.70 -4.20 -4.21
N ARG A 234 -19.51 -5.33 -4.89
CA ARG A 234 -19.49 -5.37 -6.35
C ARG A 234 -20.89 -5.11 -6.92
N ASP A 235 -21.90 -5.76 -6.37
CA ASP A 235 -23.30 -5.57 -6.80
C ASP A 235 -23.81 -4.16 -6.50
N ALA A 236 -23.35 -3.54 -5.39
CA ALA A 236 -23.63 -2.13 -5.09
C ALA A 236 -22.86 -1.15 -6.01
N ALA A 237 -21.73 -1.55 -6.57
CA ALA A 237 -20.97 -0.74 -7.53
C ALA A 237 -21.51 -0.87 -8.97
N GLU A 238 -22.11 -2.02 -9.32
CA GLU A 238 -22.78 -2.20 -10.61
C GLU A 238 -24.15 -1.47 -10.69
N GLU A 239 -24.83 -1.28 -9.53
CA GLU A 239 -26.13 -0.57 -9.50
C GLU A 239 -25.99 0.97 -9.60
N VAL A 240 -24.75 1.51 -9.46
CA VAL A 240 -24.47 2.96 -9.53
C VAL A 240 -24.00 3.40 -10.94
N ILE A 241 -23.71 2.47 -11.83
CA ILE A 241 -23.36 2.77 -13.23
C ILE A 241 -24.54 2.36 -14.14
N GLU A 242 -25.68 3.03 -14.01
CA GLU A 242 -26.55 3.18 -15.17
C GLU A 242 -25.89 4.17 -16.13
N PRO A 243 -25.61 3.81 -17.38
CA PRO A 243 -25.14 4.79 -18.36
C PRO A 243 -26.30 5.76 -18.59
N ASP A 244 -26.02 7.03 -18.30
CA ASP A 244 -26.90 8.14 -18.65
C ASP A 244 -27.08 8.12 -20.17
N THR A 245 -28.21 7.55 -20.59
CA THR A 245 -28.62 7.49 -22.00
C THR A 245 -29.18 8.86 -22.43
N ASN A 246 -28.39 9.90 -22.28
CA ASN A 246 -28.52 11.12 -23.04
C ASN A 246 -27.59 11.01 -24.24
N GLY A 247 -28.14 10.50 -25.34
CA GLY A 247 -27.43 10.33 -26.58
C GLY A 247 -27.03 11.67 -27.22
N HIS A 248 -25.87 12.14 -26.81
CA HIS A 248 -25.07 13.02 -27.63
C HIS A 248 -23.95 12.18 -28.21
N THR A 249 -24.01 11.99 -29.54
CA THR A 249 -22.95 11.33 -30.30
C THR A 249 -21.76 12.28 -30.40
N GLU A 250 -20.55 11.73 -30.46
CA GLU A 250 -19.31 12.52 -30.63
C GLU A 250 -19.37 13.49 -31.85
N GLU A 251 -20.19 13.15 -32.88
CA GLU A 251 -20.47 14.01 -34.04
C GLU A 251 -21.21 15.32 -33.69
N GLU A 252 -22.07 15.33 -32.63
CA GLU A 252 -22.79 16.56 -32.24
C GLU A 252 -21.90 17.49 -31.41
N GLU A 253 -20.89 16.98 -30.71
CA GLU A 253 -19.89 17.81 -30.01
C GLU A 253 -18.88 18.43 -30.98
N GLU A 254 -18.47 17.72 -32.05
CA GLU A 254 -17.61 18.27 -33.10
C GLU A 254 -18.31 19.40 -33.87
N GLU A 255 -19.60 19.23 -34.22
CA GLU A 255 -20.37 20.30 -34.89
C GLU A 255 -20.61 21.52 -34.01
N ALA A 256 -20.69 21.36 -32.68
CA ALA A 256 -20.84 22.46 -31.76
C ALA A 256 -19.53 23.29 -31.62
N ILE A 257 -18.39 22.62 -31.66
CA ILE A 257 -17.06 23.25 -31.59
C ILE A 257 -16.77 24.02 -32.91
N GLU A 258 -17.11 23.46 -34.06
CA GLU A 258 -16.92 24.14 -35.36
C GLU A 258 -17.76 25.44 -35.46
N LYS A 259 -19.01 25.40 -34.99
CA LYS A 259 -19.90 26.58 -34.97
C LYS A 259 -19.45 27.68 -33.99
N GLU A 260 -18.70 27.35 -32.98
CA GLU A 260 -18.16 28.32 -32.02
C GLU A 260 -16.88 28.98 -32.53
N ILE A 261 -16.09 28.25 -33.33
CA ILE A 261 -14.89 28.79 -34.00
C ILE A 261 -15.31 29.77 -35.14
N GLU A 262 -16.35 29.48 -35.92
CA GLU A 262 -16.84 30.35 -36.99
C GLU A 262 -17.45 31.66 -36.47
N LYS A 263 -17.80 31.74 -35.20
CA LYS A 263 -18.31 33.00 -34.59
C LYS A 263 -17.23 33.97 -34.05
N GLN A 264 -15.98 33.50 -34.06
CA GLN A 264 -14.83 34.28 -33.54
C GLN A 264 -13.91 34.84 -34.65
N GLU A 265 -14.20 34.53 -35.92
CA GLU A 265 -13.65 35.23 -37.11
C GLU A 265 -14.63 36.33 -37.62
#